data_3d5c4fd204bc9266ba0f01cc439c484e
#
_entry.id   3d5c4fd204bc9266ba0f01cc439c484e
#
_cell.length_a   1.000
_cell.length_b   1.000
_cell.length_c   1.000
_cell.angle_alpha   90.00
_cell.angle_beta   90.00
_cell.angle_gamma   90.00
#
_symmetry.space_group_name_H-M   'P 1'
#
loop_
_entity.id
_entity.type
_entity.pdbx_description
1 polymer ?
#
loop_
_entity_poly.entity_id
_entity_poly.type
_entity_poly.pdbx_seq_one_letter_code
_entity_poly.pdbx_strand_id
1 'polypeptide(L)'
;MVNDFGQLVAIVGAIGAELYRRGKDKLASRPQLAIGLGVLLIAICLVLFGKAVSWVFSADARTQLGRVSGTVVLHGKPLPRATIEFSPAEGSPSYGITDSKGRYTLQYLPNQSGAEIGRHTVRITTYDWQTTQNGGKLEVPEQVPVHYNSETTLEADIQAGSQSLDWDLQKD
;
A
#
# COMPACT_ATOMS: atom_id res chain seq x y z
N MET A 1 -17.23 9.78 10.02
CA MET A 1 -16.08 10.70 9.96
C MET A 1 -16.13 11.76 8.85
N VAL A 2 -16.98 11.62 7.81
CA VAL A 2 -17.13 12.60 6.71
C VAL A 2 -18.07 13.76 7.05
N ASN A 3 -18.96 13.60 8.05
CA ASN A 3 -19.96 14.64 8.40
C ASN A 3 -19.40 15.82 9.22
N ASP A 4 -18.27 15.63 9.93
CA ASP A 4 -17.76 16.67 10.83
C ASP A 4 -17.08 17.83 10.08
N PHE A 5 -16.43 17.52 8.95
CA PHE A 5 -15.77 18.54 8.14
C PHE A 5 -16.77 19.51 7.46
N GLY A 6 -17.88 18.97 6.97
CA GLY A 6 -18.98 19.79 6.41
C GLY A 6 -19.62 20.72 7.44
N GLN A 7 -19.80 20.24 8.66
CA GLN A 7 -20.33 21.06 9.76
C GLN A 7 -19.34 22.17 10.18
N LEU A 8 -18.05 21.87 10.22
CA LEU A 8 -17.02 22.85 10.59
C LEU A 8 -16.92 23.97 9.57
N VAL A 9 -17.00 23.68 8.28
CA VAL A 9 -17.03 24.67 7.20
C VAL A 9 -18.30 25.53 7.29
N ALA A 10 -19.45 24.94 7.58
CA ALA A 10 -20.72 25.67 7.74
C ALA A 10 -20.68 26.62 8.96
N ILE A 11 -20.11 26.18 10.08
CA ILE A 11 -19.96 26.98 11.30
C ILE A 11 -19.01 28.17 11.07
N VAL A 12 -17.87 27.94 10.42
CA VAL A 12 -16.90 29.02 10.10
C VAL A 12 -17.53 30.04 9.14
N GLY A 13 -18.29 29.55 8.14
CA GLY A 13 -19.03 30.43 7.23
C GLY A 13 -20.12 31.24 7.91
N ALA A 14 -20.87 30.67 8.86
CA ALA A 14 -21.92 31.37 9.62
C ALA A 14 -21.33 32.42 10.55
N ILE A 15 -20.24 32.11 11.26
CA ILE A 15 -19.51 33.05 12.12
C ILE A 15 -18.94 34.23 11.31
N GLY A 16 -18.35 33.92 10.14
CA GLY A 16 -17.82 34.94 9.23
C GLY A 16 -18.91 35.91 8.73
N ALA A 17 -20.09 35.40 8.35
CA ALA A 17 -21.22 36.19 7.90
C ALA A 17 -21.79 37.07 9.02
N GLU A 18 -21.86 36.55 10.25
CA GLU A 18 -22.37 37.34 11.40
C GLU A 18 -21.39 38.43 11.83
N LEU A 19 -20.10 38.15 11.84
CA LEU A 19 -19.05 39.17 12.10
C LEU A 19 -19.03 40.23 10.99
N TYR A 20 -19.26 39.85 9.74
CA TYR A 20 -19.37 40.79 8.62
C TYR A 20 -20.58 41.73 8.79
N ARG A 21 -21.75 41.20 9.18
CA ARG A 21 -22.95 42.02 9.41
C ARG A 21 -22.77 43.02 10.54
N ARG A 22 -22.23 42.60 11.68
CA ARG A 22 -22.01 43.50 12.86
C ARG A 22 -20.88 44.49 12.65
N GLY A 23 -19.92 44.17 11.79
CA GLY A 23 -18.79 45.03 11.48
C GLY A 23 -19.05 46.09 10.42
N LYS A 24 -20.10 45.92 9.59
CA LYS A 24 -20.36 46.72 8.40
C LYS A 24 -20.51 48.22 8.70
N ASP A 25 -21.20 48.57 9.77
CA ASP A 25 -21.50 49.97 10.10
C ASP A 25 -20.30 50.69 10.73
N LYS A 26 -19.39 49.99 11.43
CA LYS A 26 -18.18 50.56 12.03
C LYS A 26 -16.97 50.55 11.09
N LEU A 27 -16.97 49.69 10.06
CA LEU A 27 -15.89 49.58 9.09
C LEU A 27 -16.01 50.57 7.92
N ALA A 28 -17.19 51.07 7.63
CA ALA A 28 -17.43 52.05 6.56
C ALA A 28 -16.62 53.34 6.74
N SER A 29 -16.26 53.69 7.99
CA SER A 29 -15.47 54.88 8.31
C SER A 29 -13.94 54.68 8.25
N ARG A 30 -13.46 53.46 8.12
CA ARG A 30 -12.01 53.12 8.08
C ARG A 30 -11.70 51.99 7.11
N PRO A 31 -11.68 52.25 5.81
CA PRO A 31 -11.51 51.22 4.77
C PRO A 31 -10.18 50.45 4.90
N GLN A 32 -9.15 51.10 5.45
CA GLN A 32 -7.83 50.45 5.63
C GLN A 32 -7.87 49.33 6.67
N LEU A 33 -8.71 49.43 7.72
CA LEU A 33 -8.90 48.38 8.73
C LEU A 33 -9.67 47.19 8.16
N ALA A 34 -10.63 47.44 7.27
CA ALA A 34 -11.39 46.38 6.59
C ALA A 34 -10.49 45.53 5.66
N ILE A 35 -9.62 46.22 4.91
CA ILE A 35 -8.64 45.54 4.03
C ILE A 35 -7.66 44.72 4.87
N GLY A 36 -7.13 45.26 5.96
CA GLY A 36 -6.21 44.54 6.86
C GLY A 36 -6.82 43.29 7.48
N LEU A 37 -8.08 43.38 7.95
CA LEU A 37 -8.81 42.20 8.48
C LEU A 37 -9.09 41.13 7.40
N GLY A 38 -9.42 41.53 6.19
CA GLY A 38 -9.62 40.66 5.06
C GLY A 38 -8.35 39.89 4.70
N VAL A 39 -7.22 40.59 4.60
CA VAL A 39 -5.91 39.97 4.32
C VAL A 39 -5.50 39.01 5.44
N LEU A 40 -5.73 39.35 6.71
CA LEU A 40 -5.43 38.50 7.86
C LEU A 40 -6.27 37.21 7.82
N LEU A 41 -7.57 37.31 7.53
CA LEU A 41 -8.45 36.14 7.42
C LEU A 41 -8.03 35.21 6.26
N ILE A 42 -7.68 35.79 5.12
CA ILE A 42 -7.16 35.00 3.97
C ILE A 42 -5.86 34.29 4.36
N ALA A 43 -4.95 34.98 5.04
CA ALA A 43 -3.70 34.38 5.50
C ALA A 43 -3.93 33.21 6.48
N ILE A 44 -4.85 33.38 7.44
CA ILE A 44 -5.24 32.32 8.38
C ILE A 44 -5.89 31.14 7.63
N CYS A 45 -6.79 31.40 6.67
CA CYS A 45 -7.39 30.35 5.86
C CYS A 45 -6.35 29.58 5.04
N LEU A 46 -5.37 30.26 4.45
CA LEU A 46 -4.29 29.62 3.69
C LEU A 46 -3.40 28.75 4.59
N VAL A 47 -3.08 29.21 5.80
CA VAL A 47 -2.31 28.42 6.78
C VAL A 47 -3.08 27.21 7.26
N LEU A 48 -4.37 27.35 7.56
CA LEU A 48 -5.23 26.25 8.00
C LEU A 48 -5.46 25.24 6.86
N PHE A 49 -5.69 25.74 5.64
CA PHE A 49 -5.82 24.89 4.46
C PHE A 49 -4.51 24.15 4.15
N GLY A 50 -3.37 24.82 4.21
CA GLY A 50 -2.05 24.19 4.04
C GLY A 50 -1.78 23.10 5.07
N LYS A 51 -2.17 23.30 6.34
CA LYS A 51 -2.07 22.27 7.38
C LYS A 51 -3.03 21.10 7.14
N ALA A 52 -4.28 21.39 6.72
CA ALA A 52 -5.25 20.33 6.40
C ALA A 52 -4.81 19.49 5.21
N VAL A 53 -4.29 20.13 4.16
CA VAL A 53 -3.74 19.42 2.98
C VAL A 53 -2.50 18.61 3.38
N SER A 54 -1.58 19.18 4.17
CA SER A 54 -0.41 18.46 4.68
C SER A 54 -0.80 17.23 5.51
N TRP A 55 -1.87 17.31 6.28
CA TRP A 55 -2.35 16.17 7.08
C TRP A 55 -2.94 15.04 6.22
N VAL A 56 -3.65 15.37 5.13
CA VAL A 56 -4.18 14.41 4.16
C VAL A 56 -3.06 13.71 3.38
N PHE A 57 -1.97 14.44 3.04
CA PHE A 57 -0.82 13.87 2.33
C PHE A 57 0.26 13.27 3.25
N SER A 58 0.19 13.50 4.58
CA SER A 58 1.12 12.91 5.56
C SER A 58 0.67 11.54 6.06
N ALA A 59 -0.45 11.01 5.57
CA ALA A 59 -0.80 9.60 5.71
C ALA A 59 0.03 8.73 4.74
N ASP A 60 1.33 9.00 4.67
CA ASP A 60 2.31 8.00 4.26
C ASP A 60 2.39 7.01 5.42
N ALA A 61 1.40 6.15 5.51
CA ALA A 61 1.49 4.93 6.30
C ALA A 61 2.65 4.15 5.66
N ARG A 62 3.85 4.37 6.18
CA ARG A 62 5.01 3.55 5.79
C ARG A 62 4.60 2.13 6.03
N THR A 63 4.26 1.43 4.96
CA THR A 63 3.93 0.02 5.01
C THR A 63 5.08 -0.68 5.73
N GLN A 64 4.78 -1.22 6.92
CA GLN A 64 5.79 -1.94 7.68
C GLN A 64 5.98 -3.30 7.01
N LEU A 65 7.21 -3.59 6.62
CA LEU A 65 7.57 -4.83 5.95
C LEU A 65 8.33 -5.76 6.88
N GLY A 66 7.94 -7.04 6.88
CA GLY A 66 8.74 -8.14 7.39
C GLY A 66 9.61 -8.70 6.27
N ARG A 67 10.90 -8.96 6.54
CA ARG A 67 11.77 -9.64 5.58
C ARG A 67 11.45 -11.12 5.58
N VAL A 68 11.15 -11.67 4.40
CA VAL A 68 10.82 -13.07 4.24
C VAL A 68 11.75 -13.71 3.23
N SER A 69 12.33 -14.84 3.62
CA SER A 69 13.09 -15.74 2.77
C SER A 69 12.70 -17.19 3.09
N GLY A 70 13.14 -18.13 2.29
CA GLY A 70 12.88 -19.55 2.55
C GLY A 70 13.25 -20.42 1.37
N THR A 71 12.78 -21.66 1.43
CA THR A 71 12.98 -22.68 0.38
C THR A 71 11.64 -23.27 -0.05
N VAL A 72 11.58 -23.67 -1.32
CA VAL A 72 10.46 -24.44 -1.86
C VAL A 72 11.01 -25.78 -2.37
N VAL A 73 10.43 -26.85 -1.92
CA VAL A 73 10.69 -28.19 -2.44
C VAL A 73 9.40 -28.78 -2.97
N LEU A 74 9.50 -29.58 -4.03
CA LEU A 74 8.42 -30.37 -4.58
C LEU A 74 8.85 -31.85 -4.57
N HIS A 75 8.12 -32.69 -3.85
CA HIS A 75 8.46 -34.11 -3.63
C HIS A 75 9.89 -34.29 -3.06
N GLY A 76 10.27 -33.48 -2.08
CA GLY A 76 11.58 -33.49 -1.46
C GLY A 76 12.74 -33.00 -2.34
N LYS A 77 12.46 -32.46 -3.52
CA LYS A 77 13.49 -31.87 -4.41
C LYS A 77 13.32 -30.34 -4.48
N PRO A 78 14.43 -29.60 -4.48
CA PRO A 78 14.37 -28.16 -4.69
C PRO A 78 13.58 -27.80 -5.95
N LEU A 79 12.65 -26.84 -5.85
CA LEU A 79 11.84 -26.40 -6.98
C LEU A 79 12.42 -25.08 -7.51
N PRO A 80 13.19 -25.10 -8.60
CA PRO A 80 13.76 -23.88 -9.18
C PRO A 80 12.73 -23.14 -10.05
N ARG A 81 12.91 -21.82 -10.17
CA ARG A 81 12.11 -20.94 -11.03
C ARG A 81 10.62 -20.92 -10.71
N ALA A 82 10.25 -21.31 -9.51
CA ALA A 82 8.89 -21.13 -9.03
C ALA A 82 8.70 -19.66 -8.61
N THR A 83 7.60 -19.08 -9.03
CA THR A 83 7.12 -17.79 -8.52
C THR A 83 6.30 -18.02 -7.27
N ILE A 84 6.64 -17.30 -6.21
CA ILE A 84 5.90 -17.30 -4.95
C ILE A 84 5.29 -15.93 -4.80
N GLU A 85 3.98 -15.89 -4.58
CA GLU A 85 3.19 -14.70 -4.34
C GLU A 85 2.63 -14.73 -2.92
N PHE A 86 2.82 -13.65 -2.19
CA PHE A 86 2.22 -13.40 -0.88
C PHE A 86 1.23 -12.25 -1.01
N SER A 87 -0.06 -12.54 -0.95
CA SER A 87 -1.15 -11.59 -1.12
C SER A 87 -1.82 -11.29 0.21
N PRO A 88 -1.72 -10.06 0.76
CA PRO A 88 -2.48 -9.66 1.92
C PRO A 88 -3.97 -9.50 1.56
N ALA A 89 -4.85 -9.47 2.56
CA ALA A 89 -6.28 -9.19 2.34
C ALA A 89 -6.52 -7.78 1.79
N GLU A 90 -5.69 -6.83 2.22
CA GLU A 90 -5.66 -5.45 1.73
C GLU A 90 -4.20 -5.04 1.52
N GLY A 91 -3.89 -4.34 0.45
CA GLY A 91 -2.54 -3.90 0.12
C GLY A 91 -2.00 -4.52 -1.17
N SER A 92 -0.69 -4.49 -1.34
CA SER A 92 -0.02 -4.98 -2.55
C SER A 92 0.63 -6.35 -2.30
N PRO A 93 0.57 -7.27 -3.26
CA PRO A 93 1.26 -8.55 -3.14
C PRO A 93 2.78 -8.38 -3.21
N SER A 94 3.48 -9.32 -2.58
CA SER A 94 4.94 -9.47 -2.65
C SER A 94 5.30 -10.74 -3.38
N TYR A 95 6.37 -10.69 -4.16
CA TYR A 95 6.79 -11.80 -5.01
C TYR A 95 8.21 -12.24 -4.74
N GLY A 96 8.47 -13.52 -4.93
CA GLY A 96 9.80 -14.11 -4.98
C GLY A 96 9.91 -15.12 -6.11
N ILE A 97 11.13 -15.33 -6.62
CA ILE A 97 11.43 -16.38 -7.59
C ILE A 97 12.50 -17.28 -6.98
N THR A 98 12.29 -18.58 -7.04
CA THR A 98 13.24 -19.56 -6.50
C THR A 98 14.48 -19.70 -7.38
N ASP A 99 15.64 -19.80 -6.73
CA ASP A 99 16.92 -20.11 -7.38
C ASP A 99 17.05 -21.63 -7.71
N SER A 100 18.19 -22.02 -8.26
CA SER A 100 18.49 -23.43 -8.59
C SER A 100 18.45 -24.38 -7.38
N LYS A 101 18.49 -23.86 -6.15
CA LYS A 101 18.41 -24.61 -4.90
C LYS A 101 17.03 -24.50 -4.24
N GLY A 102 16.03 -23.93 -4.94
CA GLY A 102 14.69 -23.68 -4.43
C GLY A 102 14.59 -22.53 -3.43
N ARG A 103 15.63 -21.71 -3.24
CA ARG A 103 15.63 -20.61 -2.27
C ARG A 103 15.03 -19.35 -2.86
N TYR A 104 14.26 -18.61 -2.07
CA TYR A 104 13.64 -17.34 -2.45
C TYR A 104 13.83 -16.25 -1.41
N THR A 105 13.63 -15.02 -1.83
CA THR A 105 13.47 -13.83 -0.98
C THR A 105 12.35 -12.99 -1.57
N LEU A 106 11.40 -12.55 -0.74
CA LEU A 106 10.29 -11.72 -1.19
C LEU A 106 10.74 -10.29 -1.47
N GLN A 107 10.12 -9.72 -2.49
CA GLN A 107 10.21 -8.31 -2.88
C GLN A 107 8.79 -7.72 -2.89
N TYR A 108 8.59 -6.64 -2.14
CA TYR A 108 7.34 -5.89 -2.14
C TYR A 108 7.27 -4.93 -3.33
N LEU A 109 8.35 -4.19 -3.56
CA LEU A 109 8.56 -3.30 -4.71
C LEU A 109 10.00 -3.47 -5.22
N PRO A 110 10.33 -2.97 -6.42
CA PRO A 110 11.71 -2.94 -6.88
C PRO A 110 12.63 -2.31 -5.82
N ASN A 111 13.65 -3.03 -5.41
CA ASN A 111 14.61 -2.66 -4.35
C ASN A 111 14.04 -2.56 -2.92
N GLN A 112 12.85 -3.10 -2.67
CA GLN A 112 12.22 -3.14 -1.35
C GLN A 112 11.89 -4.57 -0.97
N SER A 113 12.79 -5.22 -0.23
CA SER A 113 12.64 -6.62 0.19
C SER A 113 11.64 -6.78 1.32
N GLY A 114 10.82 -7.83 1.25
CA GLY A 114 9.87 -8.23 2.28
C GLY A 114 8.44 -8.31 1.79
N ALA A 115 7.53 -8.43 2.74
CA ALA A 115 6.08 -8.40 2.56
C ALA A 115 5.45 -7.58 3.69
N GLU A 116 4.24 -7.09 3.49
CA GLU A 116 3.48 -6.37 4.52
C GLU A 116 3.29 -7.25 5.76
N ILE A 117 3.33 -6.65 6.95
CA ILE A 117 3.08 -7.39 8.19
C ILE A 117 1.61 -7.78 8.24
N GLY A 118 1.32 -9.04 8.60
CA GLY A 118 -0.02 -9.59 8.74
C GLY A 118 -0.22 -10.90 7.97
N ARG A 119 -1.48 -11.31 7.85
CA ARG A 119 -1.86 -12.56 7.21
C ARG A 119 -1.86 -12.41 5.69
N HIS A 120 -1.27 -13.39 5.02
CA HIS A 120 -1.18 -13.49 3.58
C HIS A 120 -1.71 -14.84 3.09
N THR A 121 -2.40 -14.83 1.96
CA THR A 121 -2.59 -16.02 1.13
C THR A 121 -1.34 -16.22 0.29
N VAL A 122 -0.82 -17.45 0.26
CA VAL A 122 0.41 -17.79 -0.48
C VAL A 122 0.09 -18.63 -1.69
N ARG A 123 0.62 -18.23 -2.85
CA ARG A 123 0.49 -18.96 -4.10
C ARG A 123 1.88 -19.31 -4.63
N ILE A 124 2.03 -20.53 -5.12
CA ILE A 124 3.28 -21.03 -5.71
C ILE A 124 2.97 -21.60 -7.09
N THR A 125 3.68 -21.12 -8.13
CA THR A 125 3.46 -21.54 -9.52
C THR A 125 4.78 -21.67 -10.27
N THR A 126 4.85 -22.63 -11.18
CA THR A 126 5.95 -22.76 -12.15
C THR A 126 5.53 -22.37 -13.56
N TYR A 127 4.24 -22.05 -13.76
CA TYR A 127 3.75 -21.59 -15.04
C TYR A 127 4.41 -20.28 -15.47
N ASP A 128 5.01 -20.26 -16.64
CA ASP A 128 5.75 -19.09 -17.16
C ASP A 128 5.75 -19.06 -18.69
N TRP A 129 6.03 -17.90 -19.25
CA TRP A 129 6.31 -17.71 -20.66
C TRP A 129 7.77 -17.31 -20.86
N GLN A 130 8.55 -18.15 -21.51
CA GLN A 130 9.94 -17.88 -21.83
C GLN A 130 10.09 -17.35 -23.24
N THR A 131 10.94 -16.32 -23.41
CA THR A 131 11.31 -15.87 -24.75
C THR A 131 12.45 -16.73 -25.29
N THR A 132 12.26 -17.35 -26.42
CA THR A 132 13.29 -18.12 -27.13
C THR A 132 14.31 -17.18 -27.77
N GLN A 133 15.48 -17.69 -28.12
CA GLN A 133 16.55 -16.93 -28.81
C GLN A 133 16.08 -16.31 -30.15
N ASN A 134 15.06 -16.87 -30.78
CA ASN A 134 14.48 -16.38 -32.05
C ASN A 134 13.30 -15.42 -31.84
N GLY A 135 13.07 -14.94 -30.61
CA GLY A 135 11.97 -14.04 -30.26
C GLY A 135 10.60 -14.71 -30.15
N GLY A 136 10.52 -16.03 -30.27
CA GLY A 136 9.30 -16.81 -30.02
C GLY A 136 8.98 -16.89 -28.54
N LYS A 137 7.74 -17.26 -28.20
CA LYS A 137 7.31 -17.55 -26.81
C LYS A 137 7.22 -19.07 -26.63
N LEU A 138 7.81 -19.57 -25.57
CA LEU A 138 7.70 -20.95 -25.12
C LEU A 138 6.94 -20.99 -23.80
N GLU A 139 5.86 -21.74 -23.77
CA GLU A 139 5.10 -22.01 -22.57
C GLU A 139 5.84 -22.99 -21.67
N VAL A 140 6.02 -22.63 -20.40
CA VAL A 140 6.51 -23.53 -19.35
C VAL A 140 5.29 -24.04 -18.60
N PRO A 141 4.98 -25.35 -18.68
CA PRO A 141 3.78 -25.88 -18.05
C PRO A 141 3.89 -25.85 -16.52
N GLU A 142 2.72 -25.73 -15.87
CA GLU A 142 2.62 -25.82 -14.42
C GLU A 142 3.02 -27.22 -13.92
N GLN A 143 3.86 -27.26 -12.88
CA GLN A 143 4.29 -28.50 -12.21
C GLN A 143 3.72 -28.63 -10.80
N VAL A 144 3.28 -27.49 -10.24
CA VAL A 144 2.76 -27.40 -8.88
C VAL A 144 1.27 -27.77 -8.88
N PRO A 145 0.82 -28.66 -7.98
CA PRO A 145 -0.60 -29.00 -7.86
C PRO A 145 -1.48 -27.77 -7.62
N VAL A 146 -2.71 -27.83 -8.14
CA VAL A 146 -3.66 -26.72 -8.16
C VAL A 146 -3.96 -26.14 -6.78
N HIS A 147 -3.92 -26.97 -5.73
CA HIS A 147 -4.16 -26.56 -4.35
C HIS A 147 -3.02 -25.77 -3.71
N TYR A 148 -1.92 -25.53 -4.42
CA TYR A 148 -0.84 -24.62 -4.04
C TYR A 148 -0.78 -23.37 -4.91
N ASN A 149 -1.59 -23.30 -5.98
CA ASN A 149 -1.63 -22.15 -6.90
C ASN A 149 -3.04 -21.54 -7.05
N SER A 150 -3.83 -21.90 -8.06
CA SER A 150 -5.13 -21.26 -8.32
C SER A 150 -6.20 -21.57 -7.26
N GLU A 151 -6.11 -22.69 -6.56
CA GLU A 151 -7.00 -23.09 -5.47
C GLU A 151 -6.25 -23.16 -4.13
N THR A 152 -5.25 -22.31 -3.96
CA THR A 152 -4.38 -22.37 -2.78
C THR A 152 -5.14 -22.14 -1.49
N THR A 153 -4.79 -22.93 -0.48
CA THR A 153 -5.17 -22.76 0.92
C THR A 153 -3.97 -22.44 1.81
N LEU A 154 -2.80 -22.19 1.19
CA LEU A 154 -1.61 -21.82 1.95
C LEU A 154 -1.76 -20.41 2.52
N GLU A 155 -1.47 -20.30 3.80
CA GLU A 155 -1.46 -19.01 4.51
C GLU A 155 -0.13 -18.83 5.23
N ALA A 156 0.27 -17.58 5.40
CA ALA A 156 1.41 -17.18 6.21
C ALA A 156 1.07 -15.93 7.00
N ASP A 157 1.60 -15.83 8.22
CA ASP A 157 1.52 -14.62 9.05
C ASP A 157 2.89 -13.96 9.10
N ILE A 158 2.99 -12.77 8.50
CA ILE A 158 4.25 -12.03 8.39
C ILE A 158 4.43 -11.15 9.60
N GLN A 159 5.55 -11.35 10.28
CA GLN A 159 5.95 -10.60 11.47
C GLN A 159 6.98 -9.52 11.12
N ALA A 160 7.12 -8.52 12.01
CA ALA A 160 8.22 -7.56 11.93
C ALA A 160 9.57 -8.27 12.06
N GLY A 161 10.58 -7.78 11.35
CA GLY A 161 11.93 -8.35 11.36
C GLY A 161 12.18 -9.33 10.22
N SER A 162 12.99 -10.36 10.46
CA SER A 162 13.37 -11.36 9.44
C SER A 162 12.86 -12.73 9.85
N GLN A 163 12.26 -13.42 8.90
CA GLN A 163 11.74 -14.78 9.11
C GLN A 163 12.02 -15.67 7.91
N SER A 164 12.09 -17.00 8.14
CA SER A 164 12.21 -18.02 7.11
C SER A 164 10.94 -18.83 7.04
N LEU A 165 10.36 -18.94 5.84
CA LEU A 165 9.16 -19.74 5.56
C LEU A 165 9.49 -20.72 4.46
N ASP A 166 9.51 -22.02 4.83
CA ASP A 166 9.85 -23.11 3.91
C ASP A 166 8.57 -23.86 3.51
N TRP A 167 8.51 -24.27 2.25
CA TRP A 167 7.34 -24.93 1.66
C TRP A 167 7.74 -26.29 1.12
N ASP A 168 7.16 -27.35 1.68
CA ASP A 168 7.31 -28.72 1.19
C ASP A 168 6.02 -29.15 0.48
N LEU A 169 6.02 -29.05 -0.84
CA LEU A 169 4.88 -29.33 -1.69
C LEU A 169 4.82 -30.81 -2.04
N GLN A 170 3.69 -31.45 -1.75
CA GLN A 170 3.45 -32.84 -2.05
C GLN A 170 2.55 -32.95 -3.29
N LYS A 171 2.65 -34.08 -4.01
CA LYS A 171 1.70 -34.41 -5.07
C LYS A 171 0.45 -35.02 -4.43
N ASP A 172 -0.68 -34.81 -5.06
CA ASP A 172 -1.93 -35.53 -4.76
C ASP A 172 -1.79 -37.01 -5.03
#